data_3e6329ffef14879cc8f80a686cc9a377
#
_entry.id   3e6329ffef14879cc8f80a686cc9a377
#
_cell.length_a   1.000
_cell.length_b   1.000
_cell.length_c   1.000
_cell.angle_alpha   90.00
_cell.angle_beta   90.00
_cell.angle_gamma   90.00
#
_symmetry.space_group_name_H-M   'P 1'
#
loop_
_entity.id
_entity.type
_entity.pdbx_description
1 polymer ?
#
loop_
_entity_poly.entity_id
_entity_poly.type
_entity_poly.pdbx_seq_one_letter_code
_entity_poly.pdbx_strand_id
1 'polypeptide(L)'
;MGIVKISQIETKVVPGPVEYSVLYPDNYEEGQQKYPLILFLHGGGGDRTILNTIKPIVEELWKGKMLPDAIVASPSCTRSLYMDFRNGTELWESFLIKGFIPYLISNLPLDKDKLIVSGISAGGLGSLRLGFKYPNLFNALIAFEPAIEPALEWKDVEREDKYYRSSDFFEKIFGSPFDVNYWKINNPMYILKENSANIKKSGIKIYIEVGTEDFFGLYRGTEFLHQLLLDQNIKHEYRVVYGGDHIGPSLRERFMNGLSFLNRILNPPDIDPKHLAFRAMMLKEKEKYMKNGDQDS
;
A
#
# COMPACT_ATOMS: atom_id res chain seq x y z
N MET A 1 -19.88 -1.82 -17.78
CA MET A 1 -18.43 -2.14 -17.71
C MET A 1 -17.62 -0.86 -17.58
N GLY A 2 -16.69 -0.83 -16.62
CA GLY A 2 -15.88 0.34 -16.33
C GLY A 2 -15.05 0.81 -17.54
N ILE A 3 -14.83 2.09 -17.64
CA ILE A 3 -14.10 2.71 -18.75
C ILE A 3 -12.66 2.99 -18.31
N VAL A 4 -11.69 2.51 -19.08
CA VAL A 4 -10.28 2.88 -18.90
C VAL A 4 -9.93 4.02 -19.85
N LYS A 5 -9.46 5.12 -19.30
CA LYS A 5 -8.87 6.23 -20.07
C LYS A 5 -7.36 6.25 -19.84
N ILE A 6 -6.61 6.48 -20.92
CA ILE A 6 -5.15 6.63 -20.91
C ILE A 6 -4.85 8.11 -21.13
N SER A 7 -3.90 8.63 -20.38
CA SER A 7 -3.45 10.02 -20.50
C SER A 7 -1.98 10.13 -20.07
N GLN A 8 -1.43 11.32 -20.13
CA GLN A 8 -0.08 11.64 -19.67
C GLN A 8 -0.08 12.94 -18.88
N ILE A 9 0.92 13.08 -18.02
CA ILE A 9 1.17 14.30 -17.25
C ILE A 9 2.60 14.78 -17.52
N GLU A 10 2.72 16.04 -17.89
CA GLU A 10 4.02 16.70 -18.05
C GLU A 10 4.64 16.98 -16.68
N THR A 11 5.92 16.71 -16.56
CA THR A 11 6.67 16.90 -15.33
C THR A 11 8.14 17.18 -15.63
N LYS A 12 8.83 17.83 -14.69
CA LYS A 12 10.27 18.10 -14.75
C LYS A 12 11.07 17.40 -13.66
N VAL A 13 10.37 16.67 -12.78
CA VAL A 13 11.01 16.05 -11.60
C VAL A 13 11.34 14.57 -11.82
N VAL A 14 10.82 13.97 -12.89
CA VAL A 14 11.18 12.63 -13.39
C VAL A 14 11.27 12.69 -14.91
N PRO A 15 11.91 11.69 -15.57
CA PRO A 15 11.86 11.60 -17.03
C PRO A 15 10.41 11.52 -17.50
N GLY A 16 9.97 12.46 -18.26
CA GLY A 16 8.58 12.57 -18.66
C GLY A 16 8.38 12.89 -20.13
N PRO A 17 7.11 12.91 -20.58
CA PRO A 17 5.88 12.81 -19.80
C PRO A 17 5.63 11.45 -19.16
N VAL A 18 4.89 11.43 -18.05
CA VAL A 18 4.50 10.18 -17.37
C VAL A 18 3.10 9.76 -17.83
N GLU A 19 3.02 8.61 -18.49
CA GLU A 19 1.74 8.02 -18.84
C GLU A 19 1.04 7.43 -17.62
N TYR A 20 -0.28 7.50 -17.61
CA TYR A 20 -1.13 6.88 -16.58
C TYR A 20 -2.44 6.37 -17.18
N SER A 21 -3.06 5.40 -16.49
CA SER A 21 -4.40 4.91 -16.79
C SER A 21 -5.33 5.21 -15.63
N VAL A 22 -6.59 5.52 -15.96
CA VAL A 22 -7.66 5.72 -14.98
C VAL A 22 -8.83 4.82 -15.35
N LEU A 23 -9.28 4.00 -14.40
CA LEU A 23 -10.48 3.18 -14.51
C LEU A 23 -11.62 3.89 -13.75
N TYR A 24 -12.71 4.16 -14.46
CA TYR A 24 -13.94 4.76 -13.95
C TYR A 24 -15.01 3.68 -13.73
N PRO A 25 -15.87 3.79 -12.70
CA PRO A 25 -17.00 2.90 -12.53
C PRO A 25 -18.04 3.03 -13.65
N ASP A 26 -18.91 2.03 -13.82
CA ASP A 26 -19.94 1.97 -14.87
C ASP A 26 -20.92 3.15 -14.85
N ASN A 27 -21.27 3.55 -13.63
CA ASN A 27 -22.18 4.64 -13.33
C ASN A 27 -21.45 5.96 -13.06
N TYR A 28 -20.24 6.09 -13.61
CA TYR A 28 -19.49 7.35 -13.49
C TYR A 28 -20.28 8.50 -14.14
N GLU A 29 -20.64 9.49 -13.32
CA GLU A 29 -21.27 10.71 -13.74
C GLU A 29 -20.43 11.91 -13.33
N GLU A 30 -20.01 12.69 -14.33
CA GLU A 30 -19.17 13.84 -14.09
C GLU A 30 -19.96 14.92 -13.31
N GLY A 31 -19.41 15.34 -12.16
CA GLY A 31 -19.97 16.43 -11.35
C GLY A 31 -21.11 16.07 -10.39
N GLN A 32 -21.62 14.84 -10.40
CA GLN A 32 -22.75 14.46 -9.52
C GLN A 32 -22.33 13.93 -8.16
N GLN A 33 -21.20 13.21 -8.08
CA GLN A 33 -20.68 12.67 -6.81
C GLN A 33 -19.15 12.66 -6.77
N LYS A 34 -18.61 12.52 -5.58
CA LYS A 34 -17.18 12.31 -5.36
C LYS A 34 -16.88 10.84 -5.11
N TYR A 35 -15.79 10.37 -5.69
CA TYR A 35 -15.36 8.97 -5.62
C TYR A 35 -14.08 8.81 -4.78
N PRO A 36 -13.95 7.73 -4.00
CA PRO A 36 -12.66 7.31 -3.47
C PRO A 36 -11.64 7.15 -4.60
N LEU A 37 -10.36 7.46 -4.33
CA LEU A 37 -9.25 7.15 -5.23
C LEU A 37 -8.50 5.92 -4.72
N ILE A 38 -8.32 4.93 -5.59
CA ILE A 38 -7.35 3.85 -5.40
C ILE A 38 -6.16 4.12 -6.32
N LEU A 39 -5.07 4.62 -5.76
CA LEU A 39 -3.80 4.72 -6.46
C LEU A 39 -3.14 3.34 -6.46
N PHE A 40 -3.13 2.66 -7.62
CA PHE A 40 -2.58 1.31 -7.75
C PHE A 40 -1.19 1.34 -8.37
N LEU A 41 -0.19 0.93 -7.61
CA LEU A 41 1.23 0.93 -7.97
C LEU A 41 1.62 -0.43 -8.55
N HIS A 42 2.18 -0.42 -9.78
CA HIS A 42 2.59 -1.64 -10.48
C HIS A 42 3.84 -2.29 -9.88
N GLY A 43 4.09 -3.56 -10.20
CA GLY A 43 5.31 -4.28 -9.81
C GLY A 43 6.56 -3.82 -10.58
N GLY A 44 7.71 -4.33 -10.20
CA GLY A 44 8.98 -4.04 -10.87
C GLY A 44 8.96 -4.43 -12.35
N GLY A 45 9.30 -3.49 -13.23
CA GLY A 45 9.25 -3.67 -14.68
C GLY A 45 7.86 -3.56 -15.32
N GLY A 46 6.81 -3.28 -14.52
CA GLY A 46 5.47 -2.97 -15.02
C GLY A 46 5.29 -1.49 -15.34
N ASP A 47 4.06 -1.15 -15.70
CA ASP A 47 3.63 0.21 -16.01
C ASP A 47 2.12 0.37 -15.71
N ARG A 48 1.50 1.46 -16.20
CA ARG A 48 0.07 1.75 -16.09
C ARG A 48 -0.86 0.64 -16.58
N THR A 49 -0.36 -0.29 -17.40
CA THR A 49 -1.17 -1.39 -17.97
C THR A 49 -1.55 -2.44 -16.94
N ILE A 50 -1.02 -2.37 -15.71
CA ILE A 50 -1.51 -3.18 -14.58
C ILE A 50 -3.04 -3.05 -14.40
N LEU A 51 -3.63 -1.92 -14.79
CA LEU A 51 -5.08 -1.75 -14.75
C LEU A 51 -5.82 -2.73 -15.67
N ASN A 52 -5.19 -3.29 -16.71
CA ASN A 52 -5.81 -4.34 -17.54
C ASN A 52 -6.03 -5.63 -16.73
N THR A 53 -5.13 -5.93 -15.79
CA THR A 53 -5.26 -7.07 -14.86
C THR A 53 -6.26 -6.77 -13.75
N ILE A 54 -6.24 -5.55 -13.22
CA ILE A 54 -7.08 -5.13 -12.08
C ILE A 54 -8.54 -4.88 -12.50
N LYS A 55 -8.77 -4.34 -13.70
CA LYS A 55 -10.11 -3.96 -14.20
C LYS A 55 -11.16 -5.07 -14.03
N PRO A 56 -10.98 -6.31 -14.53
CA PRO A 56 -12.01 -7.36 -14.41
C PRO A 56 -12.29 -7.72 -12.95
N ILE A 57 -11.31 -7.59 -12.08
CA ILE A 57 -11.44 -7.86 -10.63
C ILE A 57 -12.29 -6.76 -9.98
N VAL A 58 -11.96 -5.51 -10.25
CA VAL A 58 -12.69 -4.34 -9.74
C VAL A 58 -14.15 -4.34 -10.22
N GLU A 59 -14.39 -4.63 -11.50
CA GLU A 59 -15.74 -4.73 -12.06
C GLU A 59 -16.58 -5.82 -11.36
N GLU A 60 -15.99 -6.97 -11.07
CA GLU A 60 -16.66 -8.03 -10.34
C GLU A 60 -16.99 -7.61 -8.90
N LEU A 61 -16.05 -6.93 -8.23
CA LEU A 61 -16.26 -6.40 -6.88
C LEU A 61 -17.34 -5.32 -6.84
N TRP A 62 -17.40 -4.42 -7.82
CA TRP A 62 -18.49 -3.46 -7.96
C TRP A 62 -19.84 -4.14 -8.17
N LYS A 63 -19.91 -5.08 -9.12
CA LYS A 63 -21.12 -5.85 -9.39
C LYS A 63 -21.62 -6.62 -8.17
N GLY A 64 -20.69 -7.19 -7.39
CA GLY A 64 -20.95 -7.93 -6.16
C GLY A 64 -21.20 -7.03 -4.94
N LYS A 65 -21.11 -5.69 -5.08
CA LYS A 65 -21.15 -4.73 -3.96
C LYS A 65 -20.11 -5.02 -2.87
N MET A 66 -18.99 -5.62 -3.27
CA MET A 66 -17.86 -5.93 -2.41
C MET A 66 -16.77 -4.84 -2.44
N LEU A 67 -16.94 -3.83 -3.26
CA LEU A 67 -16.15 -2.61 -3.31
C LEU A 67 -17.11 -1.48 -3.66
N PRO A 68 -17.10 -0.34 -2.97
CA PRO A 68 -17.85 0.84 -3.41
C PRO A 68 -17.28 1.37 -4.73
N ASP A 69 -18.10 2.11 -5.47
CA ASP A 69 -17.66 2.78 -6.67
C ASP A 69 -16.48 3.69 -6.36
N ALA A 70 -15.37 3.46 -7.01
CA ALA A 70 -14.10 4.15 -6.80
C ALA A 70 -13.40 4.39 -8.14
N ILE A 71 -12.64 5.46 -8.25
CA ILE A 71 -11.74 5.68 -9.38
C ILE A 71 -10.41 5.00 -9.05
N VAL A 72 -9.90 4.17 -9.99
CA VAL A 72 -8.60 3.53 -9.84
C VAL A 72 -7.63 4.15 -10.83
N ALA A 73 -6.49 4.67 -10.35
CA ALA A 73 -5.47 5.27 -11.19
C ALA A 73 -4.12 4.56 -11.02
N SER A 74 -3.38 4.37 -12.11
CA SER A 74 -2.04 3.79 -12.09
C SER A 74 -1.11 4.57 -13.02
N PRO A 75 -0.05 5.21 -12.48
CA PRO A 75 1.00 5.85 -13.26
C PRO A 75 2.10 4.87 -13.65
N SER A 76 2.79 5.13 -14.77
CA SER A 76 4.00 4.40 -15.20
C SER A 76 5.23 4.96 -14.48
N CYS A 77 5.58 4.38 -13.33
CA CYS A 77 6.70 4.86 -12.50
C CYS A 77 8.02 4.10 -12.72
N THR A 78 8.18 3.41 -13.84
CA THR A 78 9.39 2.65 -14.18
C THR A 78 9.85 1.70 -13.05
N ARG A 79 11.15 1.37 -12.98
CA ARG A 79 11.74 0.59 -11.87
C ARG A 79 12.26 1.53 -10.77
N SER A 80 11.43 2.46 -10.29
CA SER A 80 11.84 3.51 -9.35
C SER A 80 11.75 3.13 -7.87
N LEU A 81 11.12 1.99 -7.54
CA LEU A 81 10.69 1.64 -6.19
C LEU A 81 9.84 2.75 -5.54
N TYR A 82 9.27 3.65 -6.36
CA TYR A 82 8.41 4.77 -5.93
C TYR A 82 9.10 5.70 -4.94
N MET A 83 10.42 5.92 -5.11
CA MET A 83 11.20 6.81 -4.26
C MET A 83 12.01 7.81 -5.07
N ASP A 84 12.36 8.91 -4.46
CA ASP A 84 13.30 9.85 -5.03
C ASP A 84 14.68 9.21 -5.09
N PHE A 85 15.42 9.38 -6.20
CA PHE A 85 16.78 8.85 -6.30
C PHE A 85 17.75 9.69 -5.49
N ARG A 86 18.71 9.05 -4.86
CA ARG A 86 19.68 9.69 -3.97
C ARG A 86 20.43 10.86 -4.63
N ASN A 87 20.69 10.75 -5.91
CA ASN A 87 21.39 11.76 -6.71
C ASN A 87 20.48 12.90 -7.21
N GLY A 88 19.17 12.83 -6.94
CA GLY A 88 18.19 13.85 -7.35
C GLY A 88 17.79 13.84 -8.83
N THR A 89 18.24 12.88 -9.63
CA THR A 89 17.93 12.83 -11.08
C THR A 89 16.51 12.41 -11.40
N GLU A 90 15.89 11.60 -10.53
CA GLU A 90 14.53 11.13 -10.68
C GLU A 90 13.83 11.22 -9.31
N LEU A 91 12.77 12.02 -9.20
CA LEU A 91 12.10 12.32 -7.94
C LEU A 91 10.68 11.71 -7.93
N TRP A 92 10.59 10.38 -7.96
CA TRP A 92 9.33 9.64 -8.13
C TRP A 92 8.37 9.75 -6.94
N GLU A 93 8.87 9.76 -5.71
CA GLU A 93 8.04 10.02 -4.53
C GLU A 93 7.48 11.45 -4.57
N SER A 94 8.35 12.43 -4.84
CA SER A 94 7.95 13.82 -4.99
C SER A 94 6.95 14.02 -6.14
N PHE A 95 7.15 13.34 -7.27
CA PHE A 95 6.19 13.33 -8.37
C PHE A 95 4.81 12.83 -7.92
N LEU A 96 4.75 11.70 -7.22
CA LEU A 96 3.47 11.14 -6.77
C LEU A 96 2.76 12.05 -5.76
N ILE A 97 3.47 12.49 -4.73
CA ILE A 97 2.87 13.20 -3.59
C ILE A 97 2.58 14.66 -3.92
N LYS A 98 3.49 15.35 -4.63
CA LYS A 98 3.38 16.79 -4.90
C LYS A 98 2.87 17.13 -6.30
N GLY A 99 2.87 16.17 -7.22
CA GLY A 99 2.45 16.32 -8.61
C GLY A 99 1.21 15.52 -8.94
N PHE A 100 1.33 14.20 -9.03
CA PHE A 100 0.31 13.33 -9.61
C PHE A 100 -0.99 13.26 -8.78
N ILE A 101 -0.91 13.03 -7.48
CA ILE A 101 -2.10 12.99 -6.60
C ILE A 101 -2.84 14.34 -6.61
N PRO A 102 -2.18 15.50 -6.39
CA PRO A 102 -2.84 16.81 -6.52
C PRO A 102 -3.44 17.05 -7.90
N TYR A 103 -2.76 16.63 -8.97
CA TYR A 103 -3.29 16.72 -10.33
C TYR A 103 -4.58 15.91 -10.49
N LEU A 104 -4.63 14.66 -10.00
CA LEU A 104 -5.84 13.84 -10.06
C LEU A 104 -6.98 14.47 -9.25
N ILE A 105 -6.70 14.99 -8.05
CA ILE A 105 -7.71 15.66 -7.20
C ILE A 105 -8.30 16.90 -7.88
N SER A 106 -7.48 17.63 -8.64
CA SER A 106 -7.91 18.85 -9.33
C SER A 106 -8.70 18.58 -10.62
N ASN A 107 -8.50 17.40 -11.23
CA ASN A 107 -9.07 17.08 -12.55
C ASN A 107 -10.15 16.00 -12.52
N LEU A 108 -10.32 15.29 -11.41
CA LEU A 108 -11.30 14.22 -11.25
C LEU A 108 -12.19 14.50 -10.03
N PRO A 109 -13.45 14.04 -10.04
CA PRO A 109 -14.37 14.20 -8.91
C PRO A 109 -14.00 13.27 -7.75
N LEU A 110 -12.85 13.48 -7.15
CA LEU A 110 -12.33 12.65 -6.06
C LEU A 110 -12.75 13.17 -4.69
N ASP A 111 -13.04 12.25 -3.79
CA ASP A 111 -13.15 12.51 -2.37
C ASP A 111 -11.72 12.53 -1.77
N LYS A 112 -11.21 13.74 -1.51
CA LYS A 112 -9.84 13.93 -0.96
C LYS A 112 -9.64 13.28 0.40
N ASP A 113 -10.71 12.97 1.11
CA ASP A 113 -10.68 12.32 2.41
C ASP A 113 -10.78 10.79 2.28
N LYS A 114 -10.79 10.24 1.05
CA LYS A 114 -10.84 8.80 0.74
C LYS A 114 -9.79 8.42 -0.30
N LEU A 115 -8.53 8.69 0.03
CA LEU A 115 -7.39 8.30 -0.80
C LEU A 115 -6.81 6.99 -0.29
N ILE A 116 -6.67 6.03 -1.16
CA ILE A 116 -6.10 4.71 -0.89
C ILE A 116 -4.85 4.53 -1.74
N VAL A 117 -3.76 4.03 -1.15
CA VAL A 117 -2.59 3.57 -1.89
C VAL A 117 -2.53 2.05 -1.85
N SER A 118 -2.40 1.43 -3.01
CA SER A 118 -2.32 -0.02 -3.19
C SER A 118 -1.24 -0.38 -4.19
N GLY A 119 -0.67 -1.57 -4.09
CA GLY A 119 0.29 -2.03 -5.09
C GLY A 119 0.82 -3.42 -4.82
N ILE A 120 1.50 -3.97 -5.82
CA ILE A 120 2.08 -5.32 -5.78
C ILE A 120 3.59 -5.25 -5.93
N SER A 121 4.32 -6.13 -5.22
CA SER A 121 5.77 -6.29 -5.36
C SER A 121 6.51 -4.96 -5.07
N ALA A 122 7.22 -4.39 -6.03
CA ALA A 122 7.78 -3.04 -5.93
C ALA A 122 6.70 -1.98 -5.62
N GLY A 123 5.48 -2.14 -6.17
CA GLY A 123 4.34 -1.29 -5.84
C GLY A 123 3.83 -1.52 -4.41
N GLY A 124 3.92 -2.73 -3.88
CA GLY A 124 3.65 -3.05 -2.49
C GLY A 124 4.63 -2.35 -1.54
N LEU A 125 5.94 -2.39 -1.87
CA LEU A 125 6.96 -1.58 -1.18
C LEU A 125 6.61 -0.09 -1.22
N GLY A 126 6.25 0.44 -2.42
CA GLY A 126 5.85 1.82 -2.60
C GLY A 126 4.65 2.20 -1.75
N SER A 127 3.63 1.33 -1.69
CA SER A 127 2.42 1.54 -0.88
C SER A 127 2.73 1.61 0.61
N LEU A 128 3.59 0.72 1.12
CA LEU A 128 4.05 0.75 2.51
C LEU A 128 4.82 2.03 2.83
N ARG A 129 5.77 2.40 1.96
CA ARG A 129 6.57 3.62 2.16
C ARG A 129 5.70 4.86 2.18
N LEU A 130 4.85 5.04 1.17
CA LEU A 130 3.97 6.21 1.07
C LEU A 130 2.97 6.26 2.22
N GLY A 131 2.34 5.13 2.55
CA GLY A 131 1.38 5.05 3.65
C GLY A 131 1.99 5.32 5.01
N PHE A 132 3.19 4.81 5.29
CA PHE A 132 3.87 5.05 6.57
C PHE A 132 4.51 6.44 6.67
N LYS A 133 4.96 7.01 5.55
CA LYS A 133 5.59 8.33 5.51
C LYS A 133 4.56 9.47 5.52
N TYR A 134 3.41 9.25 4.87
CA TYR A 134 2.31 10.21 4.73
C TYR A 134 0.97 9.66 5.28
N PRO A 135 0.92 9.19 6.53
CA PRO A 135 -0.25 8.47 7.05
C PRO A 135 -1.51 9.32 7.16
N ASN A 136 -1.40 10.65 7.14
CA ASN A 136 -2.54 11.56 7.13
C ASN A 136 -3.09 11.83 5.73
N LEU A 137 -2.38 11.42 4.67
CA LEU A 137 -2.82 11.58 3.28
C LEU A 137 -3.74 10.43 2.86
N PHE A 138 -3.52 9.24 3.40
CA PHE A 138 -4.19 8.03 2.97
C PHE A 138 -5.12 7.46 4.06
N ASN A 139 -6.35 7.08 3.68
CA ASN A 139 -7.27 6.34 4.55
C ASN A 139 -6.86 4.89 4.74
N ALA A 140 -6.29 4.31 3.68
CA ALA A 140 -5.83 2.92 3.70
C ALA A 140 -4.59 2.73 2.83
N LEU A 141 -3.79 1.75 3.19
CA LEU A 141 -2.77 1.16 2.35
C LEU A 141 -3.02 -0.34 2.19
N ILE A 142 -2.75 -0.85 0.99
CA ILE A 142 -2.83 -2.27 0.65
C ILE A 142 -1.52 -2.67 -0.03
N ALA A 143 -0.82 -3.64 0.53
CA ALA A 143 0.44 -4.13 0.00
C ALA A 143 0.34 -5.63 -0.31
N PHE A 144 0.36 -5.95 -1.59
CA PHE A 144 0.42 -7.33 -2.09
C PHE A 144 1.87 -7.69 -2.37
N GLU A 145 2.34 -8.81 -1.84
CA GLU A 145 3.70 -9.31 -2.08
C GLU A 145 4.77 -8.20 -2.00
N PRO A 146 4.82 -7.39 -0.94
CA PRO A 146 5.69 -6.22 -0.92
C PRO A 146 7.16 -6.63 -1.00
N ALA A 147 7.90 -6.04 -1.93
CA ALA A 147 9.31 -6.32 -2.16
C ALA A 147 10.19 -5.64 -1.10
N ILE A 148 10.15 -6.15 0.12
CA ILE A 148 10.83 -5.63 1.30
C ILE A 148 11.79 -6.64 1.90
N GLU A 149 12.94 -6.16 2.38
CA GLU A 149 13.94 -6.98 3.06
C GLU A 149 13.56 -7.20 4.55
N PRO A 150 13.82 -8.39 5.14
CA PRO A 150 13.49 -8.71 6.53
C PRO A 150 14.47 -8.10 7.53
N ALA A 151 14.78 -6.81 7.42
CA ALA A 151 15.80 -6.17 8.26
C ALA A 151 15.56 -4.67 8.46
N LEU A 152 16.02 -4.12 9.58
CA LEU A 152 16.09 -2.69 9.85
C LEU A 152 17.41 -2.07 9.38
N GLU A 153 18.49 -2.83 9.35
CA GLU A 153 19.83 -2.42 8.96
C GLU A 153 20.31 -3.24 7.77
N TRP A 154 20.98 -2.59 6.80
CA TRP A 154 21.46 -3.26 5.58
C TRP A 154 22.41 -4.42 5.85
N LYS A 155 23.23 -4.33 6.89
CA LYS A 155 24.16 -5.40 7.29
C LYS A 155 23.45 -6.71 7.68
N ASP A 156 22.19 -6.61 8.13
CA ASP A 156 21.39 -7.74 8.60
C ASP A 156 20.55 -8.36 7.45
N VAL A 157 20.57 -7.77 6.27
CA VAL A 157 19.91 -8.32 5.06
C VAL A 157 20.77 -9.46 4.52
N GLU A 158 20.23 -10.67 4.48
CA GLU A 158 20.93 -11.84 3.99
C GLU A 158 21.14 -11.83 2.47
N ARG A 159 22.06 -12.66 1.98
CA ARG A 159 22.36 -12.72 0.55
C ARG A 159 21.16 -13.21 -0.27
N GLU A 160 20.40 -14.15 0.26
CA GLU A 160 19.21 -14.68 -0.39
C GLU A 160 18.08 -13.65 -0.53
N ASP A 161 18.00 -12.67 0.37
CA ASP A 161 17.01 -11.60 0.29
C ASP A 161 17.38 -10.50 -0.74
N LYS A 162 18.55 -10.60 -1.37
CA LYS A 162 19.11 -9.61 -2.32
C LYS A 162 19.20 -10.10 -3.76
N TYR A 163 19.02 -11.40 -4.02
CA TYR A 163 19.39 -12.01 -5.31
C TYR A 163 18.68 -11.38 -6.52
N TYR A 164 17.47 -10.88 -6.35
CA TYR A 164 16.68 -10.26 -7.42
C TYR A 164 16.98 -8.77 -7.64
N ARG A 165 17.94 -8.21 -6.89
CA ARG A 165 18.33 -6.81 -6.95
C ARG A 165 19.81 -6.70 -7.32
N SER A 166 20.08 -6.33 -8.56
CA SER A 166 21.47 -6.11 -8.99
C SER A 166 22.08 -4.89 -8.31
N SER A 167 23.41 -4.89 -8.13
CA SER A 167 24.16 -3.76 -7.60
C SER A 167 23.88 -2.47 -8.37
N ASP A 168 23.91 -2.52 -9.70
CA ASP A 168 23.66 -1.37 -10.57
C ASP A 168 22.27 -0.75 -10.35
N PHE A 169 21.26 -1.60 -10.16
CA PHE A 169 19.90 -1.15 -9.86
C PHE A 169 19.83 -0.45 -8.50
N PHE A 170 20.50 -1.00 -7.49
CA PHE A 170 20.55 -0.38 -6.17
C PHE A 170 21.35 0.92 -6.16
N GLU A 171 22.49 0.95 -6.83
CA GLU A 171 23.29 2.16 -6.93
C GLU A 171 22.59 3.28 -7.70
N LYS A 172 21.81 2.94 -8.72
CA LYS A 172 21.00 3.93 -9.43
C LYS A 172 20.02 4.66 -8.48
N ILE A 173 19.40 3.95 -7.57
CA ILE A 173 18.38 4.50 -6.66
C ILE A 173 19.01 5.09 -5.39
N PHE A 174 19.89 4.32 -4.75
CA PHE A 174 20.41 4.64 -3.42
C PHE A 174 21.76 5.37 -3.45
N GLY A 175 22.34 5.61 -4.63
CA GLY A 175 23.61 6.31 -4.82
C GLY A 175 24.76 5.38 -5.17
N SER A 176 25.75 5.93 -5.88
CA SER A 176 26.99 5.23 -6.22
C SER A 176 28.17 6.02 -5.61
N PRO A 177 28.90 5.41 -4.63
CA PRO A 177 28.68 4.12 -4.04
C PRO A 177 27.35 4.01 -3.27
N PHE A 178 26.86 2.79 -3.07
CA PHE A 178 25.60 2.52 -2.36
C PHE A 178 25.53 3.18 -0.98
N ASP A 179 24.57 4.11 -0.81
CA ASP A 179 24.37 4.84 0.44
C ASP A 179 23.43 4.05 1.37
N VAL A 180 24.03 3.33 2.32
CA VAL A 180 23.31 2.51 3.32
C VAL A 180 22.34 3.35 4.17
N ASN A 181 22.71 4.60 4.49
CA ASN A 181 21.84 5.47 5.27
C ASN A 181 20.63 5.90 4.45
N TYR A 182 20.81 6.17 3.15
CA TYR A 182 19.71 6.51 2.27
C TYR A 182 18.75 5.31 2.07
N TRP A 183 19.29 4.09 1.94
CA TRP A 183 18.48 2.87 1.97
C TRP A 183 17.67 2.77 3.26
N LYS A 184 18.33 2.92 4.42
CA LYS A 184 17.71 2.80 5.74
C LYS A 184 16.52 3.75 5.92
N ILE A 185 16.69 5.04 5.65
CA ILE A 185 15.61 6.03 5.82
C ILE A 185 14.46 5.85 4.81
N ASN A 186 14.68 5.06 3.75
CA ASN A 186 13.68 4.68 2.77
C ASN A 186 13.12 3.26 2.96
N ASN A 187 13.65 2.49 3.91
CA ASN A 187 13.14 1.18 4.28
C ASN A 187 11.81 1.34 5.04
N PRO A 188 10.69 0.70 4.58
CA PRO A 188 9.40 0.82 5.24
C PRO A 188 9.38 0.37 6.70
N MET A 189 10.23 -0.60 7.09
CA MET A 189 10.37 -1.03 8.50
C MET A 189 10.92 0.10 9.37
N TYR A 190 11.94 0.80 8.86
CA TYR A 190 12.53 1.94 9.55
C TYR A 190 11.54 3.11 9.64
N ILE A 191 10.87 3.44 8.52
CA ILE A 191 9.83 4.47 8.47
C ILE A 191 8.71 4.16 9.47
N LEU A 192 8.22 2.91 9.50
CA LEU A 192 7.22 2.45 10.45
C LEU A 192 7.66 2.72 11.90
N LYS A 193 8.87 2.33 12.25
CA LYS A 193 9.41 2.49 13.61
C LYS A 193 9.48 3.97 14.01
N GLU A 194 10.09 4.81 13.17
CA GLU A 194 10.29 6.24 13.45
C GLU A 194 8.97 7.04 13.45
N ASN A 195 8.00 6.64 12.61
CA ASN A 195 6.74 7.37 12.44
C ASN A 195 5.53 6.70 13.12
N SER A 196 5.76 5.70 13.97
CA SER A 196 4.71 4.86 14.57
C SER A 196 3.62 5.66 15.30
N ALA A 197 3.99 6.72 15.99
CA ALA A 197 3.05 7.59 16.71
C ALA A 197 2.08 8.30 15.75
N ASN A 198 2.58 8.84 14.63
CA ASN A 198 1.74 9.50 13.62
C ASN A 198 0.87 8.48 12.87
N ILE A 199 1.41 7.28 12.56
CA ILE A 199 0.66 6.19 11.92
C ILE A 199 -0.51 5.78 12.81
N LYS A 200 -0.29 5.61 14.12
CA LYS A 200 -1.38 5.33 15.08
C LYS A 200 -2.41 6.45 15.14
N LYS A 201 -1.95 7.69 15.22
CA LYS A 201 -2.82 8.88 15.33
C LYS A 201 -3.67 9.07 14.08
N SER A 202 -3.13 8.83 12.89
CA SER A 202 -3.87 8.98 11.62
C SER A 202 -5.02 7.98 11.49
N GLY A 203 -4.88 6.80 12.10
CA GLY A 203 -5.86 5.73 11.99
C GLY A 203 -5.90 5.07 10.61
N ILE A 204 -4.85 5.24 9.77
CA ILE A 204 -4.73 4.58 8.48
C ILE A 204 -5.00 3.07 8.59
N LYS A 205 -5.78 2.53 7.68
CA LYS A 205 -6.10 1.10 7.64
C LYS A 205 -5.06 0.38 6.79
N ILE A 206 -4.56 -0.74 7.29
CA ILE A 206 -3.42 -1.46 6.71
C ILE A 206 -3.85 -2.88 6.36
N TYR A 207 -3.62 -3.27 5.11
CA TYR A 207 -3.75 -4.64 4.63
C TYR A 207 -2.43 -5.07 4.00
N ILE A 208 -1.93 -6.23 4.40
CA ILE A 208 -0.68 -6.80 3.91
C ILE A 208 -0.93 -8.27 3.57
N GLU A 209 -0.43 -8.72 2.43
CA GLU A 209 -0.59 -10.10 1.99
C GLU A 209 0.66 -10.63 1.31
N VAL A 210 0.94 -11.91 1.52
CA VAL A 210 2.05 -12.63 0.87
C VAL A 210 1.71 -14.12 0.69
N GLY A 211 2.23 -14.74 -0.37
CA GLY A 211 2.15 -16.19 -0.58
C GLY A 211 3.30 -16.94 0.07
N THR A 212 3.04 -18.19 0.49
CA THR A 212 4.10 -19.05 1.08
C THR A 212 5.12 -19.55 0.07
N GLU A 213 4.75 -19.58 -1.22
CA GLU A 213 5.58 -20.06 -2.32
C GLU A 213 6.12 -18.91 -3.18
N ASP A 214 6.12 -17.69 -2.65
CA ASP A 214 6.69 -16.52 -3.34
C ASP A 214 8.16 -16.79 -3.72
N PHE A 215 8.44 -16.91 -5.02
CA PHE A 215 9.79 -17.28 -5.51
C PHE A 215 10.85 -16.19 -5.27
N PHE A 216 10.45 -14.97 -4.90
CA PHE A 216 11.39 -13.94 -4.45
C PHE A 216 11.68 -14.02 -2.94
N GLY A 217 11.02 -14.92 -2.21
CA GLY A 217 11.20 -15.06 -0.78
C GLY A 217 10.64 -13.90 0.05
N LEU A 218 9.69 -13.12 -0.51
CA LEU A 218 9.15 -11.92 0.14
C LEU A 218 8.33 -12.21 1.39
N TYR A 219 7.99 -13.48 1.60
CA TYR A 219 7.33 -13.95 2.82
C TYR A 219 8.10 -13.51 4.08
N ARG A 220 9.43 -13.68 4.11
CA ARG A 220 10.27 -13.32 5.27
C ARG A 220 10.19 -11.84 5.61
N GLY A 221 10.28 -10.97 4.61
CA GLY A 221 10.17 -9.52 4.79
C GLY A 221 8.78 -9.11 5.29
N THR A 222 7.74 -9.74 4.74
CA THR A 222 6.36 -9.43 5.10
C THR A 222 6.04 -9.93 6.51
N GLU A 223 6.53 -11.09 6.92
CA GLU A 223 6.41 -11.61 8.29
C GLU A 223 7.13 -10.68 9.29
N PHE A 224 8.34 -10.24 8.96
CA PHE A 224 9.07 -9.30 9.81
C PHE A 224 8.32 -7.99 10.01
N LEU A 225 7.70 -7.46 8.93
CA LEU A 225 6.85 -6.27 9.01
C LEU A 225 5.62 -6.50 9.90
N HIS A 226 4.97 -7.68 9.78
CA HIS A 226 3.83 -8.05 10.62
C HIS A 226 4.19 -8.00 12.10
N GLN A 227 5.31 -8.60 12.50
CA GLN A 227 5.78 -8.56 13.89
C GLN A 227 6.05 -7.12 14.37
N LEU A 228 6.71 -6.30 13.54
CA LEU A 228 6.95 -4.89 13.90
C LEU A 228 5.66 -4.10 14.10
N LEU A 229 4.62 -4.34 13.31
CA LEU A 229 3.31 -3.70 13.47
C LEU A 229 2.64 -4.12 14.77
N LEU A 230 2.74 -5.40 15.16
CA LEU A 230 2.25 -5.91 16.45
C LEU A 230 2.99 -5.26 17.62
N ASP A 231 4.32 -5.22 17.57
CA ASP A 231 5.17 -4.61 18.62
C ASP A 231 4.85 -3.12 18.81
N GLN A 232 4.52 -2.43 17.73
CA GLN A 232 4.08 -1.04 17.77
C GLN A 232 2.61 -0.87 18.12
N ASN A 233 1.84 -1.94 18.40
CA ASN A 233 0.38 -1.88 18.62
C ASN A 233 -0.37 -1.15 17.49
N ILE A 234 0.04 -1.36 16.23
CA ILE A 234 -0.63 -0.83 15.03
C ILE A 234 -1.55 -1.90 14.48
N LYS A 235 -2.86 -1.60 14.44
CA LYS A 235 -3.86 -2.52 13.92
C LYS A 235 -3.73 -2.67 12.42
N HIS A 236 -3.73 -3.90 11.93
CA HIS A 236 -3.62 -4.24 10.52
C HIS A 236 -4.28 -5.59 10.22
N GLU A 237 -4.59 -5.85 8.97
CA GLU A 237 -4.92 -7.18 8.46
C GLU A 237 -3.68 -7.74 7.77
N TYR A 238 -3.26 -8.92 8.19
CA TYR A 238 -2.18 -9.67 7.59
C TYR A 238 -2.68 -11.02 7.11
N ARG A 239 -2.36 -11.37 5.87
CA ARG A 239 -2.75 -12.65 5.28
C ARG A 239 -1.55 -13.36 4.68
N VAL A 240 -1.41 -14.63 5.05
CA VAL A 240 -0.49 -15.57 4.41
C VAL A 240 -1.30 -16.54 3.57
N VAL A 241 -1.05 -16.58 2.27
CA VAL A 241 -1.78 -17.44 1.35
C VAL A 241 -0.97 -18.70 1.09
N TYR A 242 -1.42 -19.81 1.66
CA TYR A 242 -0.76 -21.10 1.48
C TYR A 242 -0.75 -21.52 0.02
N GLY A 243 0.43 -21.90 -0.50
CA GLY A 243 0.64 -22.24 -1.90
C GLY A 243 0.53 -21.07 -2.89
N GLY A 244 0.36 -19.85 -2.36
CA GLY A 244 0.40 -18.64 -3.20
C GLY A 244 1.82 -18.32 -3.66
N ASP A 245 2.00 -18.07 -4.95
CA ASP A 245 3.26 -17.60 -5.52
C ASP A 245 3.20 -16.11 -5.85
N HIS A 246 4.34 -15.49 -6.19
CA HIS A 246 4.45 -14.08 -6.54
C HIS A 246 3.52 -13.67 -7.68
N ILE A 247 3.41 -14.53 -8.68
CA ILE A 247 2.46 -14.46 -9.78
C ILE A 247 1.80 -15.84 -9.92
N GLY A 248 0.64 -15.93 -10.52
CA GLY A 248 0.01 -17.22 -10.76
C GLY A 248 -1.48 -17.22 -10.45
N PRO A 249 -2.11 -18.41 -10.43
CA PRO A 249 -3.56 -18.55 -10.37
C PRO A 249 -4.21 -17.92 -9.13
N SER A 250 -3.52 -17.92 -7.98
CA SER A 250 -4.03 -17.36 -6.73
C SER A 250 -4.09 -15.83 -6.72
N LEU A 251 -3.33 -15.14 -7.59
CA LEU A 251 -3.18 -13.68 -7.55
C LEU A 251 -4.52 -12.95 -7.74
N ARG A 252 -5.40 -13.49 -8.61
CA ARG A 252 -6.72 -12.90 -8.83
C ARG A 252 -7.55 -12.87 -7.53
N GLU A 253 -7.65 -14.00 -6.84
CA GLU A 253 -8.39 -14.10 -5.57
C GLU A 253 -7.78 -13.19 -4.51
N ARG A 254 -6.48 -13.11 -4.46
CA ARG A 254 -5.73 -12.26 -3.52
C ARG A 254 -6.03 -10.79 -3.75
N PHE A 255 -6.04 -10.32 -4.99
CA PHE A 255 -6.48 -8.96 -5.32
C PHE A 255 -7.94 -8.71 -4.92
N MET A 256 -8.84 -9.68 -5.16
CA MET A 256 -10.24 -9.57 -4.70
C MET A 256 -10.32 -9.41 -3.19
N ASN A 257 -9.57 -10.20 -2.42
CA ASN A 257 -9.54 -10.12 -0.96
C ASN A 257 -9.05 -8.77 -0.44
N GLY A 258 -7.91 -8.30 -0.95
CA GLY A 258 -7.34 -7.02 -0.54
C GLY A 258 -8.18 -5.81 -0.95
N LEU A 259 -8.76 -5.83 -2.16
CA LEU A 259 -9.63 -4.73 -2.59
C LEU A 259 -11.00 -4.76 -1.87
N SER A 260 -11.56 -5.94 -1.56
CA SER A 260 -12.78 -6.05 -0.77
C SER A 260 -12.61 -5.61 0.69
N PHE A 261 -11.38 -5.63 1.23
CA PHE A 261 -11.06 -5.02 2.52
C PHE A 261 -11.52 -3.56 2.59
N LEU A 262 -11.42 -2.82 1.48
CA LEU A 262 -11.85 -1.42 1.40
C LEU A 262 -13.34 -1.25 1.64
N ASN A 263 -14.19 -2.23 1.29
CA ASN A 263 -15.63 -2.13 1.55
C ASN A 263 -15.93 -2.04 3.05
N ARG A 264 -15.22 -2.82 3.87
CA ARG A 264 -15.36 -2.78 5.33
C ARG A 264 -14.92 -1.45 5.96
N ILE A 265 -14.08 -0.70 5.24
CA ILE A 265 -13.55 0.59 5.70
C ILE A 265 -14.43 1.75 5.21
N LEU A 266 -14.80 1.73 3.93
CA LEU A 266 -15.54 2.80 3.29
C LEU A 266 -17.04 2.72 3.57
N ASN A 267 -17.56 1.50 3.76
CA ASN A 267 -18.95 1.18 4.11
C ASN A 267 -18.96 0.23 5.33
N PRO A 268 -18.55 0.70 6.52
CA PRO A 268 -18.53 -0.16 7.69
C PRO A 268 -19.95 -0.67 8.00
N PRO A 269 -20.11 -1.96 8.34
CA PRO A 269 -21.41 -2.50 8.70
C PRO A 269 -21.91 -1.86 9.99
N ASP A 270 -23.23 -1.72 10.11
CA ASP A 270 -23.87 -1.33 11.36
C ASP A 270 -23.57 -2.36 12.44
N ILE A 271 -23.19 -1.88 13.61
CA ILE A 271 -22.87 -2.75 14.74
C ILE A 271 -24.09 -2.76 15.71
N ASP A 272 -24.59 -3.94 16.03
CA ASP A 272 -25.66 -4.11 17.02
C ASP A 272 -25.28 -3.41 18.34
N PRO A 273 -26.13 -2.52 18.85
CA PRO A 273 -25.90 -1.83 20.15
C PRO A 273 -25.60 -2.78 21.31
N LYS A 274 -26.22 -3.98 21.33
CA LYS A 274 -25.94 -5.00 22.36
C LYS A 274 -24.50 -5.51 22.28
N HIS A 275 -23.98 -5.69 21.06
CA HIS A 275 -22.58 -6.06 20.87
C HIS A 275 -21.62 -4.96 21.34
N LEU A 276 -21.94 -3.68 21.07
CA LEU A 276 -21.15 -2.54 21.57
C LEU A 276 -21.14 -2.48 23.09
N ALA A 277 -22.30 -2.68 23.74
CA ALA A 277 -22.41 -2.70 25.20
C ALA A 277 -21.60 -3.86 25.82
N PHE A 278 -21.72 -5.07 25.26
CA PHE A 278 -20.95 -6.23 25.71
C PHE A 278 -19.44 -6.00 25.57
N ARG A 279 -19.00 -5.50 24.42
CA ARG A 279 -17.58 -5.14 24.17
C ARG A 279 -17.06 -4.12 25.19
N ALA A 280 -17.84 -3.07 25.47
CA ALA A 280 -17.46 -2.05 26.45
C ALA A 280 -17.33 -2.65 27.86
N MET A 281 -18.22 -3.57 28.24
CA MET A 281 -18.14 -4.30 29.51
C MET A 281 -16.86 -5.13 29.58
N MET A 282 -16.55 -5.92 28.55
CA MET A 282 -15.35 -6.77 28.53
C MET A 282 -14.05 -5.95 28.58
N LEU A 283 -14.03 -4.79 27.92
CA LEU A 283 -12.86 -3.90 27.97
C LEU A 283 -12.64 -3.33 29.39
N LYS A 284 -13.70 -2.96 30.10
CA LYS A 284 -13.62 -2.52 31.50
C LYS A 284 -13.11 -3.63 32.43
N GLU A 285 -13.58 -4.86 32.24
CA GLU A 285 -13.10 -6.00 33.04
C GLU A 285 -11.62 -6.27 32.77
N LYS A 286 -11.18 -6.20 31.50
CA LYS A 286 -9.77 -6.33 31.14
C LYS A 286 -8.92 -5.24 31.80
N GLU A 287 -9.36 -3.99 31.80
CA GLU A 287 -8.65 -2.89 32.46
C GLU A 287 -8.52 -3.08 33.97
N LYS A 288 -9.58 -3.60 34.63
CA LYS A 288 -9.52 -3.95 36.05
C LYS A 288 -8.50 -5.07 36.32
N TYR A 289 -8.53 -6.13 35.50
CA TYR A 289 -7.58 -7.23 35.62
C TYR A 289 -6.13 -6.75 35.49
N MET A 290 -5.85 -5.92 34.48
CA MET A 290 -4.48 -5.37 34.26
C MET A 290 -4.01 -4.49 35.42
N LYS A 291 -4.91 -3.69 36.05
CA LYS A 291 -4.54 -2.85 37.21
C LYS A 291 -4.32 -3.68 38.49
N ASN A 292 -5.01 -4.79 38.66
CA ASN A 292 -4.86 -5.63 39.84
C ASN A 292 -3.64 -6.57 39.77
N GLY A 293 -3.20 -6.94 38.55
CA GLY A 293 -2.03 -7.80 38.33
C GLY A 293 -0.69 -7.17 38.72
N ASP A 294 -0.63 -5.83 38.80
CA ASP A 294 0.57 -5.12 39.29
C ASP A 294 0.74 -5.17 40.83
N GLN A 295 -0.22 -5.75 41.56
CA GLN A 295 -0.17 -5.92 43.01
C GLN A 295 0.31 -7.31 43.46
N ASP A 296 0.41 -8.28 42.54
CA ASP A 296 0.80 -9.67 42.81
C ASP A 296 2.18 -10.05 42.27
N SER A 297 3.02 -9.08 41.83
CA SER A 297 4.39 -9.31 41.30
C SER A 297 5.48 -8.70 42.18
#